data_9b6aa94dda931c9ee32ab36a5d8467e6
#
_entry.id   9b6aa94dda931c9ee32ab36a5d8467e6
#
_cell.length_a   1.000
_cell.length_b   1.000
_cell.length_c   1.000
_cell.angle_alpha   90.00
_cell.angle_beta   90.00
_cell.angle_gamma   90.00
#
_symmetry.space_group_name_H-M   'P 1'
#
loop_
_entity.id
_entity.type
_entity.pdbx_description
1 polymer ?
#
loop_
_entity_poly.entity_id
_entity_poly.type
_entity_poly.pdbx_seq_one_letter_code
_entity_poly.pdbx_strand_id
1 'polypeptide(L)'
;MNVRTLDLSTADRTERAIRKLVDLLGPEAVSLDLDERRLYSMDFSEEVGEIAMAVLRPRSVEQISAIMRLAREEGLAVNTRGGGMSYTKGHVPIRPLTVVIDNAGFNKVLEVNLVDRYVTIETGVRWVDLRKALKGTGMRVPYLGTLSGNHATVGGGLSQNATGMGRMTLAEHVLGLEVVLGDGQVLRTGSWATSGTAPFYRYNGPDLTGMFLCDSGAFGIKTKVHLLLEPWPKMSFGCVTFKDRISLVGAQAAMAQSGLHTEAFAFDGYFVNEYALKPSPPGNEKKEMIANFLADNPNKWRAWRALLRAWHPKGLGFLKGLPNAMYYIAEAADQAAADRVQQRIANICRKFGARELPTTIPFGLRYGPYLNVGEIMANRDGEVNFPINAKFPASKAVDAM
;
A
#
# COMPACT_ATOMS: atom_id res chain seq x y z
N MET A 1 -34.78 5.89 -17.76
CA MET A 1 -34.06 7.11 -17.34
C MET A 1 -34.93 7.81 -16.31
N ASN A 2 -34.83 7.43 -15.02
CA ASN A 2 -35.59 8.07 -13.96
C ASN A 2 -34.85 9.33 -13.52
N VAL A 3 -35.33 10.48 -13.95
CA VAL A 3 -34.94 11.77 -13.36
C VAL A 3 -35.47 11.77 -11.94
N ARG A 4 -34.61 11.48 -10.95
CA ARG A 4 -34.96 11.70 -9.53
C ARG A 4 -35.23 13.21 -9.40
N THR A 5 -36.45 13.60 -9.21
CA THR A 5 -36.84 14.91 -8.69
C THR A 5 -36.09 15.08 -7.37
N LEU A 6 -35.04 15.90 -7.36
CA LEU A 6 -34.40 16.36 -6.14
C LEU A 6 -35.49 17.05 -5.31
N ASP A 7 -35.80 16.50 -4.14
CA ASP A 7 -36.67 17.16 -3.17
C ASP A 7 -36.11 18.56 -2.89
N LEU A 8 -36.90 19.60 -3.01
CA LEU A 8 -36.49 20.99 -2.74
C LEU A 8 -35.83 21.14 -1.37
N SER A 9 -36.23 20.33 -0.40
CA SER A 9 -35.58 20.23 0.93
C SER A 9 -34.14 19.73 0.87
N THR A 10 -33.81 18.86 -0.09
CA THR A 10 -32.43 18.34 -0.25
C THR A 10 -31.51 19.38 -0.90
N ALA A 11 -32.00 20.17 -1.84
CA ALA A 11 -31.24 21.25 -2.47
C ALA A 11 -30.90 22.35 -1.45
N ASP A 12 -31.86 22.77 -0.65
CA ASP A 12 -31.65 23.78 0.42
C ASP A 12 -30.65 23.29 1.48
N ARG A 13 -30.72 22.01 1.85
CA ARG A 13 -29.75 21.40 2.78
C ARG A 13 -28.34 21.39 2.20
N THR A 14 -28.22 21.01 0.92
CA THR A 14 -26.93 20.99 0.23
C THR A 14 -26.30 22.37 0.23
N GLU A 15 -27.03 23.41 -0.17
CA GLU A 15 -26.52 24.78 -0.24
C GLU A 15 -26.14 25.31 1.15
N ARG A 16 -26.96 25.05 2.17
CA ARG A 16 -26.64 25.45 3.55
C ARG A 16 -25.38 24.76 4.06
N ALA A 17 -25.25 23.45 3.83
CA ALA A 17 -24.08 22.70 4.26
C ALA A 17 -22.79 23.18 3.55
N ILE A 18 -22.86 23.45 2.23
CA ILE A 18 -21.74 24.00 1.47
C ILE A 18 -21.32 25.37 2.04
N ARG A 19 -22.24 26.28 2.30
CA ARG A 19 -21.91 27.58 2.90
C ARG A 19 -21.17 27.41 4.22
N LYS A 20 -21.67 26.58 5.13
CA LYS A 20 -21.01 26.31 6.41
C LYS A 20 -19.61 25.70 6.24
N LEU A 21 -19.41 24.82 5.27
CA LEU A 21 -18.11 24.23 4.96
C LEU A 21 -17.13 25.28 4.41
N VAL A 22 -17.62 26.19 3.55
CA VAL A 22 -16.81 27.31 3.05
C VAL A 22 -16.46 28.28 4.17
N ASP A 23 -17.40 28.60 5.05
CA ASP A 23 -17.14 29.47 6.21
C ASP A 23 -16.11 28.85 7.15
N LEU A 24 -16.14 27.53 7.32
CA LEU A 24 -15.22 26.79 8.18
C LEU A 24 -13.79 26.69 7.62
N LEU A 25 -13.66 26.40 6.32
CA LEU A 25 -12.38 26.01 5.70
C LEU A 25 -11.77 27.11 4.83
N GLY A 26 -12.58 28.07 4.39
CA GLY A 26 -12.27 28.98 3.30
C GLY A 26 -12.60 28.40 1.91
N PRO A 27 -12.90 29.26 0.93
CA PRO A 27 -13.34 28.84 -0.40
C PRO A 27 -12.30 28.00 -1.16
N GLU A 28 -11.02 28.25 -0.95
CA GLU A 28 -9.92 27.51 -1.60
C GLU A 28 -9.85 26.04 -1.15
N ALA A 29 -10.36 25.72 0.05
CA ALA A 29 -10.31 24.36 0.61
C ALA A 29 -11.58 23.56 0.33
N VAL A 30 -12.57 24.13 -0.36
CA VAL A 30 -13.85 23.50 -0.71
C VAL A 30 -14.02 23.53 -2.22
N SER A 31 -13.81 22.40 -2.87
CA SER A 31 -14.03 22.30 -4.32
C SER A 31 -15.43 21.84 -4.64
N LEU A 32 -16.10 22.61 -5.50
CA LEU A 32 -17.41 22.32 -6.06
C LEU A 32 -17.33 21.97 -7.56
N ASP A 33 -16.12 21.96 -8.13
CA ASP A 33 -15.90 21.62 -9.53
C ASP A 33 -16.40 20.20 -9.83
N LEU A 34 -17.20 20.05 -10.88
CA LEU A 34 -17.87 18.80 -11.16
C LEU A 34 -16.90 17.68 -11.56
N ASP A 35 -15.88 18.01 -12.35
CA ASP A 35 -14.92 17.01 -12.84
C ASP A 35 -14.03 16.53 -11.71
N GLU A 36 -13.64 17.43 -10.81
CA GLU A 36 -12.91 17.08 -9.61
C GLU A 36 -13.77 16.22 -8.65
N ARG A 37 -15.01 16.60 -8.42
CA ARG A 37 -15.95 15.81 -7.60
C ARG A 37 -16.15 14.40 -8.18
N ARG A 38 -16.25 14.26 -9.50
CA ARG A 38 -16.30 12.96 -10.19
C ARG A 38 -15.03 12.15 -9.95
N LEU A 39 -13.85 12.77 -10.14
CA LEU A 39 -12.57 12.11 -9.91
C LEU A 39 -12.42 11.61 -8.48
N TYR A 40 -12.91 12.39 -7.50
CA TYR A 40 -12.85 12.00 -6.09
C TYR A 40 -13.97 11.03 -5.68
N SER A 41 -14.96 10.81 -6.54
CA SER A 41 -16.08 9.87 -6.34
C SER A 41 -15.87 8.52 -7.03
N MET A 42 -14.68 8.25 -7.56
CA MET A 42 -14.33 7.00 -8.21
C MET A 42 -13.00 6.47 -7.72
N ASP A 43 -12.76 5.19 -7.91
CA ASP A 43 -11.46 4.54 -7.73
C ASP A 43 -11.01 3.86 -9.04
N PHE A 44 -9.96 3.04 -8.98
CA PHE A 44 -9.46 2.32 -10.16
C PHE A 44 -10.43 1.26 -10.73
N SER A 45 -11.56 0.99 -10.08
CA SER A 45 -12.63 0.16 -10.66
C SER A 45 -13.44 0.89 -11.74
N GLU A 46 -13.16 2.19 -11.96
CA GLU A 46 -13.83 3.08 -12.93
C GLU A 46 -15.36 3.21 -12.75
N GLU A 47 -15.93 2.56 -11.74
CA GLU A 47 -17.32 2.75 -11.42
C GLU A 47 -17.50 4.01 -10.57
N VAL A 48 -18.32 4.92 -11.06
CA VAL A 48 -18.74 6.10 -10.32
C VAL A 48 -19.97 5.71 -9.49
N GLY A 49 -19.87 5.91 -8.16
CA GLY A 49 -21.04 5.85 -7.27
C GLY A 49 -21.85 7.14 -7.33
N GLU A 50 -22.35 7.58 -6.19
CA GLU A 50 -22.93 8.94 -6.06
C GLU A 50 -21.78 9.97 -6.19
N ILE A 51 -22.03 11.09 -6.86
CA ILE A 51 -21.02 12.16 -6.95
C ILE A 51 -21.03 12.94 -5.64
N ALA A 52 -19.87 13.07 -5.01
CA ALA A 52 -19.71 13.87 -3.80
C ALA A 52 -20.22 15.30 -4.00
N MET A 53 -20.86 15.87 -2.97
CA MET A 53 -21.35 17.25 -3.02
C MET A 53 -20.21 18.27 -2.98
N ALA A 54 -19.08 17.92 -2.36
CA ALA A 54 -17.87 18.73 -2.30
C ALA A 54 -16.65 17.85 -2.02
N VAL A 55 -15.47 18.34 -2.44
CA VAL A 55 -14.15 17.82 -2.03
C VAL A 55 -13.55 18.83 -1.05
N LEU A 56 -13.15 18.36 0.12
CA LEU A 56 -12.64 19.16 1.23
C LEU A 56 -11.16 18.92 1.45
N ARG A 57 -10.38 19.99 1.58
CA ARG A 57 -8.92 19.95 1.81
C ARG A 57 -8.56 20.62 3.14
N PRO A 58 -8.83 19.96 4.29
CA PRO A 58 -8.43 20.47 5.59
C PRO A 58 -6.90 20.52 5.70
N ARG A 59 -6.41 21.49 6.48
CA ARG A 59 -4.97 21.71 6.73
C ARG A 59 -4.55 21.39 8.16
N SER A 60 -5.50 21.06 9.03
CA SER A 60 -5.23 20.70 10.42
C SER A 60 -6.22 19.66 10.95
N VAL A 61 -5.84 19.03 12.05
CA VAL A 61 -6.68 18.06 12.77
C VAL A 61 -7.94 18.74 13.32
N GLU A 62 -7.83 19.99 13.75
CA GLU A 62 -8.93 20.79 14.26
C GLU A 62 -9.98 21.06 13.17
N GLN A 63 -9.53 21.30 11.92
CA GLN A 63 -10.43 21.43 10.78
C GLN A 63 -11.16 20.13 10.46
N ILE A 64 -10.46 18.98 10.48
CA ILE A 64 -11.10 17.68 10.32
C ILE A 64 -12.13 17.45 11.43
N SER A 65 -11.77 17.74 12.67
CA SER A 65 -12.66 17.64 13.84
C SER A 65 -13.92 18.50 13.67
N ALA A 66 -13.77 19.74 13.18
CA ALA A 66 -14.88 20.65 12.91
C ALA A 66 -15.76 20.18 11.74
N ILE A 67 -15.15 19.64 10.66
CA ILE A 67 -15.89 19.00 9.55
C ILE A 67 -16.75 17.85 10.07
N MET A 68 -16.20 16.97 10.92
CA MET A 68 -16.93 15.82 11.45
C MET A 68 -18.13 16.25 12.31
N ARG A 69 -17.97 17.28 13.16
CA ARG A 69 -19.09 17.85 13.92
C ARG A 69 -20.16 18.43 13.00
N LEU A 70 -19.77 19.22 12.03
CA LEU A 70 -20.70 19.82 11.05
C LEU A 70 -21.40 18.74 10.23
N ALA A 71 -20.68 17.72 9.79
CA ALA A 71 -21.26 16.60 9.05
C ALA A 71 -22.34 15.86 9.86
N ARG A 72 -22.09 15.66 11.15
CA ARG A 72 -23.09 15.08 12.07
C ARG A 72 -24.31 15.98 12.22
N GLU A 73 -24.13 17.29 12.40
CA GLU A 73 -25.21 18.27 12.53
C GLU A 73 -26.09 18.33 11.27
N GLU A 74 -25.46 18.36 10.10
CA GLU A 74 -26.14 18.49 8.81
C GLU A 74 -26.57 17.12 8.21
N GLY A 75 -26.22 16.00 8.85
CA GLY A 75 -26.53 14.65 8.36
C GLY A 75 -25.79 14.30 7.07
N LEU A 76 -24.56 14.79 6.90
CA LEU A 76 -23.70 14.47 5.76
C LEU A 76 -23.00 13.14 5.96
N ALA A 77 -22.79 12.40 4.87
CA ALA A 77 -21.85 11.31 4.85
C ALA A 77 -20.43 11.85 4.57
N VAL A 78 -19.43 11.25 5.18
CA VAL A 78 -18.03 11.63 5.00
C VAL A 78 -17.24 10.43 4.51
N ASN A 79 -16.61 10.60 3.36
CA ASN A 79 -15.62 9.64 2.85
C ASN A 79 -14.23 10.28 2.90
N THR A 80 -13.19 9.47 3.07
CA THR A 80 -11.80 9.95 3.05
C THR A 80 -11.06 9.35 1.87
N ARG A 81 -10.21 10.15 1.23
CA ARG A 81 -9.37 9.74 0.13
C ARG A 81 -7.92 10.15 0.38
N GLY A 82 -6.99 9.21 0.22
CA GLY A 82 -5.56 9.48 0.15
C GLY A 82 -5.11 9.56 -1.31
N GLY A 83 -4.23 8.68 -1.75
CA GLY A 83 -3.74 8.65 -3.13
C GLY A 83 -4.72 8.12 -4.19
N GLY A 84 -5.91 7.69 -3.81
CA GLY A 84 -6.94 7.20 -4.74
C GLY A 84 -6.61 5.87 -5.43
N MET A 85 -5.68 5.09 -4.90
CA MET A 85 -5.15 3.87 -5.52
C MET A 85 -5.93 2.60 -5.15
N SER A 86 -7.11 2.75 -4.54
CA SER A 86 -8.01 1.63 -4.24
C SER A 86 -8.75 1.17 -5.50
N TYR A 87 -9.14 -0.10 -5.50
CA TYR A 87 -10.00 -0.74 -6.49
C TYR A 87 -11.11 -1.58 -5.83
N THR A 88 -11.36 -1.32 -4.54
CA THR A 88 -12.34 -2.06 -3.72
C THR A 88 -13.57 -1.22 -3.41
N LYS A 89 -13.70 -0.03 -4.01
CA LYS A 89 -14.76 0.96 -3.78
C LYS A 89 -14.89 1.46 -2.34
N GLY A 90 -13.89 1.21 -1.48
CA GLY A 90 -13.95 1.53 -0.06
C GLY A 90 -14.05 3.02 0.27
N HIS A 91 -13.71 3.91 -0.69
CA HIS A 91 -13.83 5.35 -0.53
C HIS A 91 -14.82 6.00 -1.54
N VAL A 92 -15.50 5.20 -2.35
CA VAL A 92 -16.47 5.68 -3.33
C VAL A 92 -17.78 6.06 -2.63
N PRO A 93 -18.32 7.28 -2.83
CA PRO A 93 -19.59 7.67 -2.27
C PRO A 93 -20.74 6.77 -2.74
N ILE A 94 -21.60 6.35 -1.81
CA ILE A 94 -22.77 5.50 -2.09
C ILE A 94 -24.10 6.18 -1.68
N ARG A 95 -24.01 7.39 -1.16
CA ARG A 95 -25.16 8.15 -0.66
C ARG A 95 -25.10 9.59 -1.14
N PRO A 96 -26.26 10.22 -1.44
CA PRO A 96 -26.32 11.66 -1.62
C PRO A 96 -25.87 12.39 -0.33
N LEU A 97 -25.55 13.65 -0.43
CA LEU A 97 -25.01 14.48 0.67
C LEU A 97 -23.71 13.92 1.26
N THR A 98 -22.87 13.34 0.41
CA THR A 98 -21.53 12.90 0.80
C THR A 98 -20.49 13.98 0.49
N VAL A 99 -19.60 14.25 1.43
CA VAL A 99 -18.38 15.02 1.21
C VAL A 99 -17.18 14.08 1.20
N VAL A 100 -16.17 14.39 0.39
CA VAL A 100 -14.91 13.65 0.38
C VAL A 100 -13.82 14.53 0.98
N ILE A 101 -13.16 14.03 2.02
CA ILE A 101 -11.97 14.66 2.61
C ILE A 101 -10.73 14.14 1.90
N ASP A 102 -9.98 15.04 1.28
CA ASP A 102 -8.67 14.77 0.70
C ASP A 102 -7.60 14.84 1.79
N ASN A 103 -7.10 13.68 2.19
CA ASN A 103 -6.04 13.56 3.18
C ASN A 103 -4.62 13.65 2.59
N ALA A 104 -4.47 13.82 1.27
CA ALA A 104 -3.14 13.90 0.64
C ALA A 104 -2.30 15.09 1.14
N GLY A 105 -2.95 16.15 1.67
CA GLY A 105 -2.28 17.29 2.29
C GLY A 105 -1.60 17.00 3.62
N PHE A 106 -1.97 15.93 4.32
CA PHE A 106 -1.32 15.47 5.56
C PHE A 106 -0.11 14.58 5.23
N ASN A 107 0.97 15.18 4.71
CA ASN A 107 2.05 14.45 4.05
C ASN A 107 3.45 14.65 4.67
N LYS A 108 3.52 15.04 5.92
CA LYS A 108 4.79 15.29 6.61
C LYS A 108 5.31 14.04 7.31
N VAL A 109 6.61 13.79 7.19
CA VAL A 109 7.36 12.93 8.10
C VAL A 109 7.73 13.78 9.30
N LEU A 110 7.14 13.47 10.47
CA LEU A 110 7.22 14.31 11.66
C LEU A 110 8.44 13.98 12.52
N GLU A 111 8.77 12.69 12.64
CA GLU A 111 9.88 12.22 13.45
C GLU A 111 10.42 10.89 12.92
N VAL A 112 11.73 10.71 12.93
CA VAL A 112 12.41 9.42 12.74
C VAL A 112 13.23 9.15 13.98
N ASN A 113 12.75 8.27 14.86
CA ASN A 113 13.41 7.90 16.10
C ASN A 113 14.17 6.58 15.91
N LEU A 114 15.48 6.67 15.77
CA LEU A 114 16.34 5.50 15.55
C LEU A 114 16.65 4.74 16.84
N VAL A 115 16.53 5.37 18.00
CA VAL A 115 16.78 4.76 19.32
C VAL A 115 15.62 3.84 19.68
N ASP A 116 14.40 4.38 19.66
CA ASP A 116 13.18 3.63 19.99
C ASP A 116 12.57 2.91 18.76
N ARG A 117 13.20 3.07 17.59
CA ARG A 117 12.87 2.39 16.33
C ARG A 117 11.43 2.60 15.88
N TYR A 118 11.02 3.85 15.78
CA TYR A 118 9.75 4.20 15.15
C TYR A 118 9.88 5.42 14.23
N VAL A 119 8.94 5.56 13.34
CA VAL A 119 8.73 6.77 12.56
C VAL A 119 7.30 7.26 12.77
N THR A 120 7.16 8.58 13.02
CA THR A 120 5.88 9.26 13.11
C THR A 120 5.64 10.03 11.82
N ILE A 121 4.53 9.76 11.17
CA ILE A 121 4.14 10.43 9.92
C ILE A 121 2.67 10.83 9.93
N GLU A 122 2.34 11.82 9.13
CA GLU A 122 0.98 12.10 8.73
C GLU A 122 0.50 11.04 7.72
N THR A 123 -0.79 10.71 7.73
CA THR A 123 -1.32 9.55 6.99
C THR A 123 -1.39 9.73 5.48
N GLY A 124 -1.30 10.96 4.98
CA GLY A 124 -1.17 11.29 3.56
C GLY A 124 0.24 11.15 3.00
N VAL A 125 1.23 10.81 3.82
CA VAL A 125 2.59 10.49 3.33
C VAL A 125 2.51 9.32 2.36
N ARG A 126 3.12 9.47 1.16
CA ARG A 126 3.21 8.39 0.18
C ARG A 126 4.36 7.43 0.54
N TRP A 127 4.23 6.18 0.15
CA TRP A 127 5.27 5.18 0.40
C TRP A 127 6.63 5.57 -0.17
N VAL A 128 6.66 6.21 -1.35
CA VAL A 128 7.90 6.71 -1.96
C VAL A 128 8.57 7.78 -1.09
N ASP A 129 7.80 8.65 -0.47
CA ASP A 129 8.35 9.74 0.36
C ASP A 129 8.82 9.22 1.72
N LEU A 130 8.10 8.26 2.32
CA LEU A 130 8.57 7.55 3.51
C LEU A 130 9.88 6.80 3.25
N ARG A 131 9.97 6.08 2.11
CA ARG A 131 11.21 5.38 1.71
C ARG A 131 12.38 6.35 1.52
N LYS A 132 12.14 7.53 0.94
CA LYS A 132 13.15 8.59 0.81
C LYS A 132 13.60 9.12 2.15
N ALA A 133 12.66 9.38 3.08
CA ALA A 133 12.97 9.88 4.42
C ALA A 133 13.82 8.89 5.25
N LEU A 134 13.63 7.59 5.04
CA LEU A 134 14.40 6.55 5.73
C LEU A 134 15.72 6.21 5.05
N LYS A 135 15.98 6.73 3.83
CA LYS A 135 17.22 6.43 3.09
C LYS A 135 18.46 6.90 3.87
N GLY A 136 19.43 6.01 4.01
CA GLY A 136 20.68 6.28 4.73
C GLY A 136 20.61 6.11 6.25
N THR A 137 19.43 5.86 6.83
CA THR A 137 19.28 5.60 8.28
C THR A 137 19.70 4.19 8.68
N GLY A 138 19.82 3.26 7.73
CA GLY A 138 20.00 1.84 8.00
C GLY A 138 18.74 1.13 8.50
N MET A 139 17.59 1.82 8.53
CA MET A 139 16.31 1.32 9.00
C MET A 139 15.28 1.28 7.88
N ARG A 140 14.24 0.48 8.06
CA ARG A 140 13.06 0.41 7.20
C ARG A 140 11.80 0.16 8.02
N VAL A 141 10.64 0.46 7.44
CA VAL A 141 9.39 -0.17 7.86
C VAL A 141 9.41 -1.62 7.34
N PRO A 142 9.09 -2.64 8.17
CA PRO A 142 9.14 -4.07 7.76
C PRO A 142 8.06 -4.47 6.74
N TYR A 143 7.58 -3.52 5.99
CA TYR A 143 6.58 -3.68 4.95
C TYR A 143 7.03 -2.88 3.72
N LEU A 144 7.12 -3.53 2.56
CA LEU A 144 7.61 -2.87 1.36
C LEU A 144 6.64 -1.82 0.81
N GLY A 145 5.39 -1.87 1.22
CA GLY A 145 4.31 -1.05 0.70
C GLY A 145 3.60 -1.73 -0.45
N THR A 146 2.64 -1.02 -1.03
CA THR A 146 1.96 -1.43 -2.24
C THR A 146 2.83 -1.13 -3.47
N LEU A 147 2.62 -1.84 -4.58
CA LEU A 147 3.28 -1.57 -5.87
C LEU A 147 3.05 -0.13 -6.35
N SER A 148 1.89 0.45 -6.02
CA SER A 148 1.48 1.82 -6.34
C SER A 148 2.10 2.90 -5.45
N GLY A 149 3.20 2.63 -4.76
CA GLY A 149 3.79 3.50 -3.74
C GLY A 149 4.17 4.92 -4.19
N ASN A 150 4.21 5.19 -5.50
CA ASN A 150 4.38 6.55 -6.02
C ASN A 150 3.17 7.45 -5.73
N HIS A 151 1.98 6.89 -5.60
CA HIS A 151 0.72 7.60 -5.37
C HIS A 151 0.02 7.16 -4.09
N ALA A 152 0.07 5.87 -3.75
CA ALA A 152 -0.57 5.32 -2.56
C ALA A 152 0.01 5.93 -1.29
N THR A 153 -0.90 6.37 -0.40
CA THR A 153 -0.55 6.89 0.91
C THR A 153 -0.52 5.79 1.96
N VAL A 154 0.23 6.02 3.02
CA VAL A 154 0.31 5.07 4.14
C VAL A 154 -1.08 4.91 4.79
N GLY A 155 -1.79 6.00 5.05
CA GLY A 155 -3.13 5.94 5.65
C GLY A 155 -4.16 5.18 4.81
N GLY A 156 -4.10 5.31 3.49
CA GLY A 156 -4.91 4.48 2.57
C GLY A 156 -4.57 3.01 2.69
N GLY A 157 -3.28 2.67 2.76
CA GLY A 157 -2.81 1.30 2.97
C GLY A 157 -3.30 0.69 4.28
N LEU A 158 -3.30 1.46 5.37
CA LEU A 158 -3.82 1.04 6.68
C LEU A 158 -5.33 0.78 6.64
N SER A 159 -6.08 1.68 6.02
CA SER A 159 -7.55 1.60 5.96
C SER A 159 -8.04 0.49 5.04
N GLN A 160 -7.36 0.25 3.92
CA GLN A 160 -7.75 -0.74 2.91
C GLN A 160 -7.13 -2.13 3.11
N ASN A 161 -6.44 -2.35 4.24
CA ASN A 161 -5.70 -3.59 4.48
C ASN A 161 -4.78 -3.93 3.30
N ALA A 162 -3.99 -2.94 2.83
CA ALA A 162 -3.09 -3.18 1.73
C ALA A 162 -2.13 -4.32 2.08
N THR A 163 -2.34 -5.44 1.43
CA THR A 163 -1.46 -6.60 1.58
C THR A 163 -0.24 -6.37 0.72
N GLY A 164 0.94 -6.35 1.33
CA GLY A 164 2.19 -6.47 0.59
C GLY A 164 2.35 -7.88 0.03
N MET A 165 3.47 -8.12 -0.61
CA MET A 165 3.83 -9.45 -1.12
C MET A 165 4.55 -10.28 -0.05
N GLY A 166 4.64 -9.74 1.17
CA GLY A 166 5.31 -10.33 2.31
C GLY A 166 4.39 -11.18 3.18
N ARG A 167 5.03 -11.90 4.09
CA ARG A 167 4.35 -12.72 5.09
C ARG A 167 3.59 -11.87 6.11
N MET A 168 4.11 -10.71 6.45
CA MET A 168 3.52 -9.79 7.44
C MET A 168 2.69 -8.71 6.75
N THR A 169 1.64 -8.29 7.41
CA THR A 169 0.79 -7.21 6.91
C THR A 169 1.24 -5.85 7.46
N LEU A 170 0.87 -4.77 6.81
CA LEU A 170 1.15 -3.42 7.30
C LEU A 170 0.58 -3.19 8.70
N ALA A 171 -0.58 -3.76 9.00
CA ALA A 171 -1.26 -3.62 10.29
C ALA A 171 -0.41 -4.08 11.49
N GLU A 172 0.49 -5.06 11.30
CA GLU A 172 1.35 -5.61 12.36
C GLU A 172 2.47 -4.65 12.77
N HIS A 173 2.75 -3.64 11.95
CA HIS A 173 3.85 -2.69 12.18
C HIS A 173 3.38 -1.34 12.72
N VAL A 174 2.09 -1.19 12.99
CA VAL A 174 1.51 0.02 13.55
C VAL A 174 1.60 0.00 15.07
N LEU A 175 2.28 0.99 15.64
CA LEU A 175 2.45 1.17 17.08
C LEU A 175 1.34 2.00 17.71
N GLY A 176 0.77 2.95 16.96
CA GLY A 176 -0.31 3.80 17.41
C GLY A 176 -0.80 4.73 16.31
N LEU A 177 -1.96 5.30 16.54
CA LEU A 177 -2.66 6.18 15.61
C LEU A 177 -3.17 7.43 16.32
N GLU A 178 -3.31 8.52 15.58
CA GLU A 178 -4.22 9.63 15.90
C GLU A 178 -5.38 9.59 14.92
N VAL A 179 -6.60 9.58 15.45
CA VAL A 179 -7.84 9.39 14.69
C VAL A 179 -8.86 10.43 15.12
N VAL A 180 -9.50 11.09 14.17
CA VAL A 180 -10.68 11.93 14.41
C VAL A 180 -11.91 11.06 14.26
N LEU A 181 -12.70 10.96 15.33
CA LEU A 181 -13.92 10.15 15.40
C LEU A 181 -15.12 10.85 14.73
N GLY A 182 -16.21 10.13 14.55
CA GLY A 182 -17.44 10.63 13.93
C GLY A 182 -18.12 11.81 14.64
N ASP A 183 -17.82 12.02 15.93
CA ASP A 183 -18.27 13.15 16.73
C ASP A 183 -17.26 14.34 16.76
N GLY A 184 -16.14 14.19 16.06
CA GLY A 184 -15.06 15.16 16.01
C GLY A 184 -14.09 15.11 17.19
N GLN A 185 -14.20 14.13 18.09
CA GLN A 185 -13.17 13.91 19.11
C GLN A 185 -11.90 13.35 18.50
N VAL A 186 -10.74 13.70 19.07
CA VAL A 186 -9.43 13.18 18.65
C VAL A 186 -9.03 12.08 19.62
N LEU A 187 -8.82 10.89 19.11
CA LEU A 187 -8.37 9.73 19.86
C LEU A 187 -6.93 9.39 19.49
N ARG A 188 -6.11 9.08 20.49
CA ARG A 188 -4.79 8.48 20.32
C ARG A 188 -4.79 7.05 20.84
N THR A 189 -4.02 6.18 20.19
CA THR A 189 -3.96 4.75 20.53
C THR A 189 -2.53 4.29 20.79
N GLY A 190 -2.38 3.08 21.31
CA GLY A 190 -1.09 2.54 21.75
C GLY A 190 -0.56 3.24 23.00
N SER A 191 0.74 3.18 23.25
CA SER A 191 1.38 3.87 24.38
C SER A 191 1.22 5.39 24.30
N TRP A 192 1.07 5.95 23.10
CA TRP A 192 0.86 7.37 22.89
C TRP A 192 -0.49 7.92 23.40
N ALA A 193 -1.44 7.02 23.70
CA ALA A 193 -2.70 7.40 24.35
C ALA A 193 -2.47 7.94 25.78
N THR A 194 -1.37 7.56 26.42
CA THR A 194 -0.99 8.05 27.76
C THR A 194 -0.20 9.35 27.63
N SER A 195 -0.61 10.38 28.34
CA SER A 195 0.04 11.69 28.31
C SER A 195 1.54 11.59 28.64
N GLY A 196 2.38 12.24 27.81
CA GLY A 196 3.83 12.26 27.97
C GLY A 196 4.56 10.98 27.57
N THR A 197 3.86 9.98 27.03
CA THR A 197 4.47 8.71 26.62
C THR A 197 4.80 8.73 25.12
N ALA A 198 6.00 8.24 24.76
CA ALA A 198 6.39 8.04 23.36
C ALA A 198 5.59 6.91 22.71
N PRO A 199 5.39 6.93 21.38
CA PRO A 199 4.60 5.93 20.65
C PRO A 199 5.40 4.68 20.29
N PHE A 200 6.01 4.03 21.27
CA PHE A 200 6.93 2.90 21.06
C PHE A 200 6.28 1.52 21.23
N TYR A 201 5.06 1.45 21.75
CA TYR A 201 4.39 0.19 22.05
C TYR A 201 2.89 0.24 21.76
N ARG A 202 2.37 -0.79 21.09
CA ARG A 202 0.98 -0.87 20.64
C ARG A 202 0.00 -1.31 21.72
N TYR A 203 0.38 -2.30 22.53
CA TYR A 203 -0.54 -3.05 23.38
C TYR A 203 -0.62 -2.48 24.81
N ASN A 204 -0.79 -1.18 24.93
CA ASN A 204 -1.01 -0.51 26.22
C ASN A 204 -2.51 -0.59 26.58
N GLY A 205 -2.94 -1.74 27.10
CA GLY A 205 -4.34 -2.09 27.33
C GLY A 205 -4.96 -2.84 26.14
N PRO A 206 -6.29 -2.81 25.96
CA PRO A 206 -6.97 -3.36 24.79
C PRO A 206 -6.44 -2.76 23.49
N ASP A 207 -6.33 -3.56 22.44
CA ASP A 207 -5.80 -3.11 21.15
C ASP A 207 -6.79 -2.20 20.41
N LEU A 208 -6.90 -0.95 20.83
CA LEU A 208 -7.68 0.07 20.12
C LEU A 208 -7.08 0.44 18.77
N THR A 209 -5.77 0.30 18.58
CA THR A 209 -5.12 0.54 17.29
C THR A 209 -5.71 -0.38 16.22
N GLY A 210 -5.92 -1.64 16.54
CA GLY A 210 -6.49 -2.63 15.63
C GLY A 210 -7.90 -2.30 15.13
N MET A 211 -8.69 -1.58 15.91
CA MET A 211 -10.05 -1.16 15.50
C MET A 211 -10.06 -0.21 14.29
N PHE A 212 -9.01 0.58 14.13
CA PHE A 212 -8.89 1.57 13.05
C PHE A 212 -8.03 1.08 11.88
N LEU A 213 -7.65 -0.19 11.86
CA LEU A 213 -6.93 -0.82 10.76
C LEU A 213 -7.88 -1.71 9.97
N CYS A 214 -7.72 -1.73 8.64
CA CYS A 214 -8.56 -2.55 7.76
C CYS A 214 -10.06 -2.18 7.83
N ASP A 215 -10.37 -0.95 8.19
CA ASP A 215 -11.71 -0.42 8.46
C ASP A 215 -12.32 0.34 7.27
N SER A 216 -11.63 0.41 6.15
CA SER A 216 -11.98 1.26 4.99
C SER A 216 -12.25 2.74 5.36
N GLY A 217 -11.74 3.19 6.53
CA GLY A 217 -11.99 4.53 7.05
C GLY A 217 -13.33 4.70 7.78
N ALA A 218 -14.04 3.60 8.04
CA ALA A 218 -15.41 3.66 8.58
C ALA A 218 -15.47 4.12 10.05
N PHE A 219 -14.43 3.86 10.85
CA PHE A 219 -14.44 4.18 12.28
C PHE A 219 -13.82 5.54 12.62
N GLY A 220 -13.18 6.19 11.66
CA GLY A 220 -12.62 7.53 11.86
C GLY A 220 -11.55 7.88 10.84
N ILE A 221 -11.19 9.16 10.85
CA ILE A 221 -10.19 9.74 9.94
C ILE A 221 -8.83 9.70 10.61
N LYS A 222 -7.95 8.86 10.11
CA LYS A 222 -6.57 8.75 10.59
C LYS A 222 -5.77 9.95 10.14
N THR A 223 -5.13 10.64 11.06
CA THR A 223 -4.31 11.83 10.79
C THR A 223 -2.83 11.59 10.96
N LYS A 224 -2.44 10.78 11.96
CA LYS A 224 -1.05 10.39 12.20
C LYS A 224 -0.95 8.89 12.45
N VAL A 225 0.22 8.35 12.13
CA VAL A 225 0.57 6.96 12.40
C VAL A 225 2.01 6.85 12.88
N HIS A 226 2.23 5.96 13.82
CA HIS A 226 3.54 5.55 14.30
C HIS A 226 3.83 4.14 13.78
N LEU A 227 4.88 4.00 12.97
CA LEU A 227 5.28 2.74 12.37
C LEU A 227 6.58 2.25 12.99
N LEU A 228 6.64 0.95 13.29
CA LEU A 228 7.84 0.28 13.73
C LEU A 228 8.93 0.35 12.66
N LEU A 229 10.16 0.61 13.08
CA LEU A 229 11.35 0.53 12.25
C LEU A 229 12.20 -0.69 12.64
N GLU A 230 12.70 -1.38 11.63
CA GLU A 230 13.66 -2.47 11.78
C GLU A 230 14.96 -2.16 11.03
N PRO A 231 16.09 -2.70 11.48
CA PRO A 231 17.33 -2.64 10.70
C PRO A 231 17.13 -3.20 9.29
N TRP A 232 17.73 -2.57 8.30
CA TRP A 232 17.70 -3.07 6.92
C TRP A 232 18.40 -4.43 6.85
N PRO A 233 17.72 -5.52 6.47
CA PRO A 233 18.28 -6.85 6.51
C PRO A 233 19.21 -7.10 5.31
N LYS A 234 20.03 -8.15 5.39
CA LYS A 234 20.65 -8.74 4.21
C LYS A 234 19.67 -9.65 3.49
N MET A 235 19.71 -9.62 2.16
CA MET A 235 18.74 -10.29 1.31
C MET A 235 19.39 -11.25 0.34
N SER A 236 18.69 -12.33 0.07
CA SER A 236 18.97 -13.24 -1.03
C SER A 236 17.70 -13.49 -1.83
N PHE A 237 17.84 -13.50 -3.15
CA PHE A 237 16.71 -13.51 -4.08
C PHE A 237 16.60 -14.88 -4.77
N GLY A 238 15.36 -15.29 -5.06
CA GLY A 238 15.07 -16.41 -5.96
C GLY A 238 13.95 -16.07 -6.91
N CYS A 239 14.01 -16.62 -8.11
CA CYS A 239 12.95 -16.58 -9.08
C CYS A 239 12.90 -17.94 -9.77
N VAL A 240 11.71 -18.51 -9.91
CA VAL A 240 11.50 -19.88 -10.41
C VAL A 240 10.27 -19.97 -11.31
N THR A 241 10.22 -20.97 -12.16
CA THR A 241 9.04 -21.33 -12.93
C THR A 241 8.68 -22.79 -12.71
N PHE A 242 7.39 -23.11 -12.85
CA PHE A 242 6.83 -24.46 -12.68
C PHE A 242 6.15 -24.92 -13.96
N LYS A 243 6.04 -26.23 -14.11
CA LYS A 243 5.36 -26.84 -15.26
C LYS A 243 3.87 -26.49 -15.31
N ASP A 244 3.24 -26.47 -14.14
CA ASP A 244 1.80 -26.25 -14.00
C ASP A 244 1.48 -25.47 -12.72
N ARG A 245 0.23 -24.99 -12.62
CA ARG A 245 -0.27 -24.18 -11.51
C ARG A 245 -0.33 -24.99 -10.21
N ILE A 246 -0.65 -26.27 -10.25
CA ILE A 246 -0.72 -27.13 -9.05
C ILE A 246 0.64 -27.21 -8.39
N SER A 247 1.70 -27.44 -9.18
CA SER A 247 3.09 -27.47 -8.70
C SER A 247 3.50 -26.12 -8.09
N LEU A 248 3.11 -25.00 -8.72
CA LEU A 248 3.38 -23.66 -8.20
C LEU A 248 2.72 -23.44 -6.84
N VAL A 249 1.42 -23.72 -6.72
CA VAL A 249 0.69 -23.49 -5.47
C VAL A 249 1.09 -24.48 -4.39
N GLY A 250 1.40 -25.73 -4.76
CA GLY A 250 1.98 -26.69 -3.83
C GLY A 250 3.32 -26.18 -3.24
N ALA A 251 4.17 -25.58 -4.06
CA ALA A 251 5.42 -24.96 -3.61
C ALA A 251 5.15 -23.75 -2.70
N GLN A 252 4.20 -22.88 -3.04
CA GLN A 252 3.83 -21.75 -2.19
C GLN A 252 3.31 -22.20 -0.82
N ALA A 253 2.44 -23.22 -0.80
CA ALA A 253 1.93 -23.80 0.45
C ALA A 253 3.06 -24.35 1.32
N ALA A 254 4.00 -25.11 0.73
CA ALA A 254 5.14 -25.64 1.45
C ALA A 254 6.11 -24.55 1.94
N MET A 255 6.29 -23.50 1.16
CA MET A 255 7.05 -22.31 1.58
C MET A 255 6.37 -21.61 2.76
N ALA A 256 5.06 -21.40 2.71
CA ALA A 256 4.29 -20.80 3.79
C ALA A 256 4.41 -21.61 5.09
N GLN A 257 4.28 -22.95 5.01
CA GLN A 257 4.47 -23.86 6.15
C GLN A 257 5.89 -23.79 6.73
N SER A 258 6.89 -23.56 5.89
CA SER A 258 8.29 -23.48 6.35
C SER A 258 8.61 -22.21 7.12
N GLY A 259 7.84 -21.13 6.94
CA GLY A 259 8.08 -19.81 7.53
C GLY A 259 9.39 -19.15 7.10
N LEU A 260 10.07 -19.67 6.06
CA LEU A 260 11.41 -19.23 5.68
C LEU A 260 11.45 -17.98 4.83
N HIS A 261 10.44 -17.76 3.97
CA HIS A 261 10.42 -16.61 3.08
C HIS A 261 9.91 -15.35 3.83
N THR A 262 10.45 -14.21 3.46
CA THR A 262 9.93 -12.91 3.90
C THR A 262 8.87 -12.43 2.92
N GLU A 263 9.07 -12.68 1.64
CA GLU A 263 8.21 -12.26 0.55
C GLU A 263 8.18 -13.32 -0.52
N ALA A 264 7.00 -13.57 -1.11
CA ALA A 264 6.84 -14.42 -2.28
C ALA A 264 5.62 -13.95 -3.08
N PHE A 265 5.74 -13.93 -4.40
CA PHE A 265 4.66 -13.56 -5.30
C PHE A 265 4.73 -14.38 -6.58
N ALA A 266 3.59 -14.95 -6.97
CA ALA A 266 3.46 -15.69 -8.21
C ALA A 266 2.85 -14.82 -9.31
N PHE A 267 3.24 -15.12 -10.54
CA PHE A 267 2.74 -14.45 -11.74
C PHE A 267 2.03 -15.46 -12.62
N ASP A 268 0.89 -15.08 -13.15
CA ASP A 268 0.25 -15.81 -14.24
C ASP A 268 0.73 -15.32 -15.62
N GLY A 269 0.29 -15.98 -16.67
CA GLY A 269 0.69 -15.62 -18.03
C GLY A 269 0.19 -14.24 -18.48
N TYR A 270 -0.96 -13.80 -17.99
CA TYR A 270 -1.50 -12.47 -18.28
C TYR A 270 -0.59 -11.38 -17.70
N PHE A 271 -0.32 -11.46 -16.39
CA PHE A 271 0.56 -10.51 -15.72
C PHE A 271 1.96 -10.47 -16.37
N VAL A 272 2.50 -11.64 -16.73
CA VAL A 272 3.81 -11.73 -17.41
C VAL A 272 3.80 -11.02 -18.75
N ASN A 273 2.78 -11.21 -19.57
CA ASN A 273 2.68 -10.60 -20.88
C ASN A 273 2.54 -9.08 -20.78
N GLU A 274 1.71 -8.59 -19.88
CA GLU A 274 1.52 -7.16 -19.65
C GLU A 274 2.79 -6.49 -19.08
N TYR A 275 3.52 -7.16 -18.22
CA TYR A 275 4.78 -6.65 -17.66
C TYR A 275 5.96 -6.76 -18.63
N ALA A 276 6.08 -7.89 -19.34
CA ALA A 276 7.20 -8.13 -20.24
C ALA A 276 7.18 -7.24 -21.49
N LEU A 277 6.03 -6.70 -21.84
CA LEU A 277 5.85 -5.82 -22.99
C LEU A 277 6.11 -4.34 -22.66
N LYS A 278 6.30 -3.98 -21.39
CA LYS A 278 6.55 -2.58 -20.99
C LYS A 278 8.01 -2.19 -21.13
N PRO A 279 8.29 -0.94 -21.52
CA PRO A 279 9.66 -0.46 -21.62
C PRO A 279 10.36 -0.57 -20.26
N SER A 280 11.62 -0.96 -20.31
CA SER A 280 12.47 -0.91 -19.11
C SER A 280 12.51 0.52 -18.54
N PRO A 281 12.69 0.68 -17.20
CA PRO A 281 12.86 1.99 -16.60
C PRO A 281 13.90 2.84 -17.32
N PRO A 282 13.77 4.18 -17.34
CA PRO A 282 14.76 5.09 -17.89
C PRO A 282 16.16 4.82 -17.34
N GLY A 283 17.19 5.17 -18.13
CA GLY A 283 18.58 4.86 -17.78
C GLY A 283 19.03 5.40 -16.41
N ASN A 284 18.44 6.53 -15.95
CA ASN A 284 18.74 7.11 -14.63
C ASN A 284 18.20 6.26 -13.49
N GLU A 285 17.01 5.67 -13.62
CA GLU A 285 16.43 4.77 -12.61
C GLU A 285 17.24 3.48 -12.48
N LYS A 286 17.76 2.94 -13.57
CA LYS A 286 18.68 1.79 -13.53
C LYS A 286 19.97 2.11 -12.80
N LYS A 287 20.55 3.30 -13.02
CA LYS A 287 21.75 3.76 -12.31
C LYS A 287 21.48 3.90 -10.81
N GLU A 288 20.34 4.50 -10.45
CA GLU A 288 19.95 4.65 -9.05
C GLU A 288 19.71 3.28 -8.38
N MET A 289 19.03 2.37 -9.04
CA MET A 289 18.83 1.01 -8.55
C MET A 289 20.15 0.29 -8.28
N ILE A 290 21.10 0.36 -9.21
CA ILE A 290 22.43 -0.23 -9.04
C ILE A 290 23.20 0.47 -7.90
N ALA A 291 23.13 1.79 -7.81
CA ALA A 291 23.78 2.55 -6.75
C ALA A 291 23.23 2.22 -5.37
N ASN A 292 21.92 2.13 -5.23
CA ASN A 292 21.25 1.71 -3.99
C ASN A 292 21.69 0.30 -3.57
N PHE A 293 21.74 -0.64 -4.52
CA PHE A 293 22.19 -2.00 -4.26
C PHE A 293 23.65 -2.07 -3.82
N LEU A 294 24.53 -1.34 -4.50
CA LEU A 294 25.96 -1.30 -4.17
C LEU A 294 26.23 -0.66 -2.81
N ALA A 295 25.42 0.33 -2.42
CA ALA A 295 25.49 0.95 -1.08
C ALA A 295 25.17 -0.05 0.03
N ASP A 296 24.17 -0.91 -0.18
CA ASP A 296 23.76 -1.94 0.79
C ASP A 296 24.69 -3.16 0.82
N ASN A 297 25.55 -3.32 -0.21
CA ASN A 297 26.42 -4.48 -0.38
C ASN A 297 27.91 -4.07 -0.50
N PRO A 298 28.62 -3.90 0.62
CA PRO A 298 30.02 -3.45 0.61
C PRO A 298 31.00 -4.46 -0.03
N ASN A 299 30.63 -5.73 -0.08
CA ASN A 299 31.43 -6.75 -0.80
C ASN A 299 31.17 -6.67 -2.30
N LYS A 300 32.00 -5.91 -3.00
CA LYS A 300 31.89 -5.65 -4.45
C LYS A 300 31.83 -6.92 -5.30
N TRP A 301 32.55 -7.95 -4.98
CA TRP A 301 32.55 -9.21 -5.75
C TRP A 301 31.20 -9.92 -5.67
N ARG A 302 30.62 -10.03 -4.46
CA ARG A 302 29.29 -10.61 -4.28
C ARG A 302 28.22 -9.75 -4.95
N ALA A 303 28.30 -8.45 -4.81
CA ALA A 303 27.39 -7.51 -5.45
C ALA A 303 27.40 -7.68 -6.98
N TRP A 304 28.56 -7.74 -7.60
CA TRP A 304 28.67 -8.00 -9.04
C TRP A 304 28.06 -9.34 -9.47
N ARG A 305 28.29 -10.41 -8.72
CA ARG A 305 27.65 -11.72 -9.02
C ARG A 305 26.13 -11.67 -8.89
N ALA A 306 25.60 -10.95 -7.92
CA ALA A 306 24.14 -10.75 -7.76
C ALA A 306 23.56 -9.92 -8.91
N LEU A 307 24.26 -8.85 -9.33
CA LEU A 307 23.88 -8.05 -10.49
C LEU A 307 23.87 -8.88 -11.78
N LEU A 308 24.88 -9.74 -11.99
CA LEU A 308 24.90 -10.63 -13.14
C LEU A 308 23.73 -11.63 -13.15
N ARG A 309 23.31 -12.13 -11.98
CA ARG A 309 22.13 -13.01 -11.86
C ARG A 309 20.81 -12.24 -12.07
N ALA A 310 20.76 -10.97 -11.68
CA ALA A 310 19.62 -10.11 -11.91
C ALA A 310 19.57 -9.55 -13.34
N TRP A 311 20.70 -9.57 -14.05
CA TRP A 311 20.78 -9.06 -15.42
C TRP A 311 20.29 -10.12 -16.40
N HIS A 312 19.38 -9.69 -17.30
CA HIS A 312 19.00 -10.50 -18.46
C HIS A 312 18.99 -9.60 -19.71
N PRO A 313 19.59 -10.01 -20.83
CA PRO A 313 19.70 -9.17 -22.05
C PRO A 313 18.34 -8.73 -22.60
N LYS A 314 17.30 -9.55 -22.42
CA LYS A 314 15.93 -9.28 -22.86
C LYS A 314 15.08 -8.56 -21.78
N GLY A 315 15.72 -8.01 -20.71
CA GLY A 315 14.96 -7.47 -19.56
C GLY A 315 14.02 -8.51 -18.96
N LEU A 316 12.73 -8.21 -18.82
CA LEU A 316 11.70 -9.15 -18.36
C LEU A 316 11.17 -10.07 -19.48
N GLY A 317 11.62 -9.90 -20.74
CA GLY A 317 11.19 -10.70 -21.88
C GLY A 317 11.48 -12.21 -21.75
N PHE A 318 12.32 -12.62 -20.79
CA PHE A 318 12.56 -14.05 -20.49
C PHE A 318 11.33 -14.73 -19.88
N LEU A 319 10.37 -13.97 -19.34
CA LEU A 319 9.13 -14.49 -18.78
C LEU A 319 8.10 -14.85 -19.85
N LYS A 320 8.27 -14.35 -21.07
CA LYS A 320 7.33 -14.60 -22.17
C LYS A 320 7.15 -16.10 -22.39
N GLY A 321 5.89 -16.53 -22.34
CA GLY A 321 5.54 -17.95 -22.46
C GLY A 321 5.74 -18.81 -21.19
N LEU A 322 6.02 -18.18 -20.03
CA LEU A 322 6.13 -18.86 -18.74
C LEU A 322 4.91 -18.51 -17.86
N PRO A 323 3.83 -19.31 -17.92
CA PRO A 323 2.56 -18.95 -17.25
C PRO A 323 2.58 -19.13 -15.73
N ASN A 324 3.58 -19.79 -15.16
CA ASN A 324 3.64 -20.21 -13.77
C ASN A 324 4.99 -19.82 -13.14
N ALA A 325 5.27 -18.53 -13.06
CA ALA A 325 6.50 -18.02 -12.45
C ALA A 325 6.25 -17.48 -11.03
N MET A 326 7.26 -17.54 -10.18
CA MET A 326 7.22 -17.03 -8.81
C MET A 326 8.58 -16.47 -8.44
N TYR A 327 8.61 -15.32 -7.77
CA TYR A 327 9.80 -14.90 -7.05
C TYR A 327 9.62 -15.05 -5.54
N TYR A 328 10.74 -15.07 -4.83
CA TYR A 328 10.77 -15.03 -3.37
C TYR A 328 12.02 -14.31 -2.86
N ILE A 329 11.92 -13.78 -1.65
CA ILE A 329 13.00 -13.09 -0.94
C ILE A 329 13.22 -13.76 0.40
N ALA A 330 14.49 -14.02 0.69
CA ALA A 330 14.98 -14.49 1.98
C ALA A 330 15.74 -13.34 2.65
N GLU A 331 15.41 -13.04 3.90
CA GLU A 331 16.04 -11.98 4.68
C GLU A 331 16.67 -12.55 5.94
N ALA A 332 17.81 -12.01 6.34
CA ALA A 332 18.50 -12.35 7.58
C ALA A 332 19.40 -11.20 8.04
N ALA A 333 19.93 -11.32 9.28
CA ALA A 333 20.86 -10.34 9.84
C ALA A 333 22.20 -10.27 9.07
N ASP A 334 22.66 -11.41 8.53
CA ASP A 334 23.88 -11.48 7.73
C ASP A 334 23.64 -12.18 6.39
N GLN A 335 24.53 -11.93 5.41
CA GLN A 335 24.39 -12.43 4.06
C GLN A 335 24.49 -13.96 3.97
N ALA A 336 25.34 -14.57 4.79
CA ALA A 336 25.48 -16.05 4.76
C ALA A 336 24.21 -16.73 5.28
N ALA A 337 23.56 -16.14 6.27
CA ALA A 337 22.27 -16.61 6.75
C ALA A 337 21.17 -16.42 5.70
N ALA A 338 21.09 -15.28 5.04
CA ALA A 338 20.14 -15.04 3.96
C ALA A 338 20.34 -16.03 2.79
N ASP A 339 21.59 -16.30 2.40
CA ASP A 339 21.94 -17.28 1.35
C ASP A 339 21.51 -18.70 1.76
N ARG A 340 21.71 -19.10 3.04
CA ARG A 340 21.25 -20.41 3.54
C ARG A 340 19.73 -20.52 3.51
N VAL A 341 19.02 -19.49 3.92
CA VAL A 341 17.54 -19.45 3.87
C VAL A 341 17.06 -19.56 2.42
N GLN A 342 17.64 -18.78 1.51
CA GLN A 342 17.32 -18.81 0.09
C GLN A 342 17.52 -20.24 -0.49
N GLN A 343 18.64 -20.89 -0.15
CA GLN A 343 18.93 -22.25 -0.60
C GLN A 343 17.90 -23.28 -0.08
N ARG A 344 17.44 -23.13 1.15
CA ARG A 344 16.38 -23.98 1.72
C ARG A 344 15.06 -23.77 0.98
N ILE A 345 14.69 -22.53 0.66
CA ILE A 345 13.50 -22.23 -0.14
C ILE A 345 13.63 -22.81 -1.55
N ALA A 346 14.79 -22.64 -2.20
CA ALA A 346 15.06 -23.24 -3.51
C ALA A 346 14.90 -24.76 -3.49
N ASN A 347 15.35 -25.42 -2.41
CA ASN A 347 15.17 -26.88 -2.26
C ASN A 347 13.70 -27.27 -2.11
N ILE A 348 12.89 -26.44 -1.43
CA ILE A 348 11.43 -26.66 -1.37
C ILE A 348 10.85 -26.58 -2.78
N CYS A 349 11.13 -25.51 -3.52
CA CYS A 349 10.63 -25.31 -4.87
C CYS A 349 11.04 -26.46 -5.83
N ARG A 350 12.28 -26.95 -5.73
CA ARG A 350 12.78 -28.06 -6.57
C ARG A 350 12.00 -29.35 -6.34
N LYS A 351 11.47 -29.64 -5.14
CA LYS A 351 10.61 -30.79 -4.89
C LYS A 351 9.30 -30.76 -5.69
N PHE A 352 8.87 -29.57 -6.13
CA PHE A 352 7.72 -29.38 -7.00
C PHE A 352 8.12 -29.17 -8.47
N GLY A 353 9.34 -29.51 -8.85
CA GLY A 353 9.80 -29.44 -10.24
C GLY A 353 10.17 -28.03 -10.71
N ALA A 354 10.45 -27.10 -9.80
CA ALA A 354 10.84 -25.74 -10.14
C ALA A 354 12.15 -25.68 -10.95
N ARG A 355 12.18 -24.79 -11.95
CA ARG A 355 13.39 -24.38 -12.67
C ARG A 355 13.75 -22.95 -12.29
N GLU A 356 15.03 -22.69 -12.09
CA GLU A 356 15.53 -21.35 -11.73
C GLU A 356 15.43 -20.38 -12.90
N LEU A 357 15.11 -19.13 -12.59
CA LEU A 357 15.03 -17.99 -13.48
C LEU A 357 15.95 -16.87 -12.99
N PRO A 358 16.30 -15.88 -13.84
CA PRO A 358 16.99 -14.66 -13.42
C PRO A 358 16.23 -13.93 -12.31
N THR A 359 16.94 -13.37 -11.34
CA THR A 359 16.38 -12.66 -10.19
C THR A 359 16.06 -11.18 -10.46
N THR A 360 15.82 -10.82 -11.72
CA THR A 360 15.56 -9.44 -12.16
C THR A 360 14.37 -8.82 -11.44
N ILE A 361 13.29 -9.60 -11.24
CA ILE A 361 12.04 -9.12 -10.63
C ILE A 361 12.23 -8.75 -9.16
N PRO A 362 12.62 -9.67 -8.26
CA PRO A 362 12.79 -9.33 -6.85
C PRO A 362 13.87 -8.28 -6.62
N PHE A 363 14.90 -8.25 -7.45
CA PHE A 363 15.92 -7.21 -7.41
C PHE A 363 15.34 -5.84 -7.77
N GLY A 364 14.56 -5.75 -8.85
CA GLY A 364 13.91 -4.52 -9.27
C GLY A 364 12.92 -3.99 -8.23
N LEU A 365 12.13 -4.87 -7.62
CA LEU A 365 11.16 -4.49 -6.58
C LEU A 365 11.84 -3.95 -5.31
N ARG A 366 13.01 -4.45 -4.97
CA ARG A 366 13.74 -4.00 -3.76
C ARG A 366 14.55 -2.74 -3.97
N TYR A 367 15.22 -2.60 -5.08
CA TYR A 367 16.18 -1.51 -5.32
C TYR A 367 15.69 -0.50 -6.37
N GLY A 368 14.68 -0.86 -7.15
CA GLY A 368 14.07 0.01 -8.15
C GLY A 368 13.03 0.98 -7.59
N PRO A 369 12.51 1.86 -8.43
CA PRO A 369 11.37 2.72 -8.09
C PRO A 369 10.11 1.89 -7.87
N TYR A 370 9.12 2.50 -7.23
CA TYR A 370 7.77 1.94 -7.20
C TYR A 370 7.21 1.87 -8.63
N LEU A 371 6.38 0.87 -8.87
CA LEU A 371 5.81 0.64 -10.19
C LEU A 371 4.73 1.67 -10.51
N ASN A 372 4.60 1.99 -11.79
CA ASN A 372 3.47 2.78 -12.29
C ASN A 372 2.24 1.88 -12.47
N VAL A 373 1.56 1.57 -11.37
CA VAL A 373 0.44 0.63 -11.33
C VAL A 373 -0.73 1.11 -12.21
N GLY A 374 -0.88 2.42 -12.42
CA GLY A 374 -1.86 2.97 -13.34
C GLY A 374 -1.72 2.40 -14.76
N GLU A 375 -0.47 2.18 -15.23
CA GLU A 375 -0.24 1.55 -16.53
C GLU A 375 -0.52 0.05 -16.55
N ILE A 376 -0.52 -0.60 -15.38
CA ILE A 376 -0.80 -2.04 -15.25
C ILE A 376 -2.30 -2.28 -15.18
N MET A 377 -2.99 -1.40 -14.47
CA MET A 377 -4.44 -1.49 -14.23
C MET A 377 -5.26 -0.82 -15.33
N ALA A 378 -4.65 0.15 -16.06
CA ALA A 378 -5.32 0.80 -17.17
C ALA A 378 -5.53 -0.20 -18.30
N ASN A 379 -6.77 -0.36 -18.62
CA ASN A 379 -7.23 -1.24 -19.66
C ASN A 379 -6.97 -0.63 -21.05
N ARG A 380 -6.30 -1.38 -21.91
CA ARG A 380 -6.04 -0.95 -23.29
C ARG A 380 -7.14 -1.37 -24.27
N ASP A 381 -7.95 -2.37 -23.90
CA ASP A 381 -8.87 -3.05 -24.82
C ASP A 381 -10.33 -3.06 -24.33
N GLY A 382 -10.72 -2.15 -23.41
CA GLY A 382 -12.08 -2.11 -22.86
C GLY A 382 -12.36 -3.17 -21.78
N GLU A 383 -11.35 -3.91 -21.33
CA GLU A 383 -11.47 -4.87 -20.21
C GLU A 383 -11.42 -4.14 -18.86
N VAL A 384 -12.25 -4.48 -17.92
CA VAL A 384 -12.20 -3.96 -16.56
C VAL A 384 -11.45 -4.94 -15.66
N ASN A 385 -10.38 -4.47 -15.02
CA ASN A 385 -9.61 -5.30 -14.11
C ASN A 385 -10.25 -5.30 -12.72
N PHE A 386 -10.85 -6.42 -12.32
CA PHE A 386 -11.39 -6.65 -10.99
C PHE A 386 -10.46 -7.57 -10.18
N PRO A 387 -9.55 -7.03 -9.38
CA PRO A 387 -8.72 -7.88 -8.53
C PRO A 387 -9.56 -8.49 -7.43
N ILE A 388 -9.66 -9.81 -7.42
CA ILE A 388 -10.28 -10.58 -6.35
C ILE A 388 -9.19 -10.98 -5.36
N ASN A 389 -9.27 -10.46 -4.14
CA ASN A 389 -8.35 -10.80 -3.07
C ASN A 389 -9.00 -11.78 -2.10
N ALA A 390 -8.40 -12.96 -1.94
CA ALA A 390 -8.83 -13.94 -0.96
C ALA A 390 -7.62 -14.50 -0.21
N LYS A 391 -7.81 -14.82 1.06
CA LYS A 391 -6.80 -15.50 1.89
C LYS A 391 -7.27 -16.93 2.13
N PHE A 392 -6.43 -17.91 1.80
CA PHE A 392 -6.71 -19.32 2.00
C PHE A 392 -5.69 -19.94 2.94
N PRO A 393 -6.09 -20.87 3.83
CA PRO A 393 -5.12 -21.69 4.55
C PRO A 393 -4.32 -22.54 3.56
N ALA A 394 -3.05 -22.79 3.85
CA ALA A 394 -2.16 -23.54 2.96
C ALA A 394 -2.73 -24.92 2.55
N SER A 395 -3.49 -25.56 3.45
CA SER A 395 -4.16 -26.87 3.18
C SER A 395 -5.28 -26.77 2.14
N LYS A 396 -5.79 -25.59 1.85
CA LYS A 396 -6.88 -25.33 0.90
C LYS A 396 -6.42 -24.56 -0.35
N ALA A 397 -5.14 -24.26 -0.45
CA ALA A 397 -4.62 -23.41 -1.51
C ALA A 397 -4.80 -24.02 -2.91
N VAL A 398 -4.69 -25.36 -3.04
CA VAL A 398 -4.92 -26.06 -4.31
C VAL A 398 -6.41 -26.14 -4.65
N ASP A 399 -7.27 -26.38 -3.65
CA ASP A 399 -8.73 -26.49 -3.85
C ASP A 399 -9.35 -25.13 -4.23
N ALA A 400 -8.70 -24.04 -3.87
CA ALA A 400 -9.17 -22.66 -4.11
C ALA A 400 -8.87 -22.12 -5.52
N MET A 401 -8.18 -22.92 -6.35
CA MET A 401 -7.85 -22.60 -7.73
C MET A 401 -8.79 -23.25 -8.74
#